data_1d5c3e521556f169ed0e121c7f7a71cc
#
_entry.id   1d5c3e521556f169ed0e121c7f7a71cc
#
_cell.length_a   1.000
_cell.length_b   1.000
_cell.length_c   1.000
_cell.angle_alpha   90.00
_cell.angle_beta   90.00
_cell.angle_gamma   90.00
#
_symmetry.space_group_name_H-M   'P 1'
#
loop_
_entity.id
_entity.type
_entity.pdbx_description
1 polymer ?
#
loop_
_entity_poly.entity_id
_entity_poly.type
_entity_poly.pdbx_seq_one_letter_code
_entity_poly.pdbx_strand_id
1 'polypeptide(L)'
;MNIDIPELLRALGVDERVDGSGGNVVQGECETIFRLSENKVRPGGLKKGEFLRGYVAMDLALGRLGIPFSKKKLLEKANRAKEKAYDDTYQHLRNVLGARVAPMGGNIANLAVKFSGASAERSMALLRNYQEACRSIVTAEHGERLAGRYCTPEYQAAAFCVASVQDKFKMDRKALAAMVKLQPKDLDKICADMVAKCGPNELEHAAKVFRVEAAGSGKRG
;
A
#
# COMPACT_ATOMS: atom_id res chain seq x y z
N MET A 1 24.68 7.93 11.48
CA MET A 1 25.10 6.99 10.43
C MET A 1 24.13 7.18 9.29
N ASN A 2 24.56 7.76 8.17
CA ASN A 2 23.67 7.95 7.01
C ASN A 2 23.62 6.64 6.23
N ILE A 3 22.45 6.04 6.15
CA ILE A 3 22.20 4.90 5.27
C ILE A 3 21.75 5.48 3.94
N ASP A 4 22.41 5.07 2.86
CA ASP A 4 21.96 5.38 1.51
C ASP A 4 20.78 4.47 1.16
N ILE A 5 19.57 4.97 1.40
CA ILE A 5 18.32 4.25 1.16
C ILE A 5 18.18 3.86 -0.32
N PRO A 6 18.42 4.75 -1.30
CA PRO A 6 18.41 4.41 -2.71
C PRO A 6 19.35 3.26 -3.09
N GLU A 7 20.60 3.30 -2.62
CA GLU A 7 21.56 2.23 -2.89
C GLU A 7 21.11 0.89 -2.29
N LEU A 8 20.56 0.94 -1.09
CA LEU A 8 20.10 -0.27 -0.42
C LEU A 8 18.85 -0.87 -1.09
N LEU A 9 17.91 -0.04 -1.56
CA LEU A 9 16.75 -0.49 -2.34
C LEU A 9 17.19 -1.19 -3.62
N ARG A 10 18.14 -0.60 -4.37
CA ARG A 10 18.73 -1.23 -5.57
C ARG A 10 19.36 -2.58 -5.26
N ALA A 11 20.16 -2.64 -4.18
CA ALA A 11 20.80 -3.88 -3.77
C ALA A 11 19.80 -4.99 -3.39
N LEU A 12 18.62 -4.63 -2.91
CA LEU A 12 17.52 -5.56 -2.62
C LEU A 12 16.71 -5.93 -3.86
N GLY A 13 16.95 -5.29 -5.01
CA GLY A 13 16.18 -5.47 -6.24
C GLY A 13 14.77 -4.86 -6.15
N VAL A 14 14.60 -3.84 -5.32
CA VAL A 14 13.31 -3.17 -5.12
C VAL A 14 13.15 -1.98 -6.07
N ASP A 15 14.24 -1.34 -6.44
CA ASP A 15 14.28 -0.12 -7.27
C ASP A 15 13.66 -0.31 -8.68
N GLU A 16 13.84 -1.50 -9.27
CA GLU A 16 13.28 -1.84 -10.59
C GLU A 16 11.76 -2.05 -10.59
N ARG A 17 11.14 -2.14 -9.43
CA ARG A 17 9.70 -2.39 -9.27
C ARG A 17 8.88 -1.12 -9.10
N VAL A 18 9.54 -0.01 -9.04
CA VAL A 18 8.90 1.30 -8.99
C VAL A 18 8.58 1.67 -10.43
N ASP A 19 7.33 1.44 -10.78
CA ASP A 19 6.79 1.80 -12.09
C ASP A 19 7.09 3.25 -12.47
N GLY A 20 7.14 3.49 -13.78
CA GLY A 20 7.56 4.73 -14.42
C GLY A 20 6.85 6.04 -14.05
N SER A 21 6.21 6.12 -12.88
CA SER A 21 5.58 7.32 -12.35
C SER A 21 6.44 8.11 -11.36
N GLY A 22 7.77 7.94 -11.41
CA GLY A 22 8.71 8.78 -10.66
C GLY A 22 9.07 8.27 -9.27
N GLY A 23 9.50 7.06 -9.19
CA GLY A 23 10.64 6.56 -8.39
C GLY A 23 10.64 6.72 -6.89
N ASN A 24 9.66 7.33 -6.21
CA ASN A 24 9.92 7.76 -4.85
C ASN A 24 8.93 7.37 -3.76
N VAL A 25 7.88 6.63 -4.07
CA VAL A 25 6.92 6.26 -3.02
C VAL A 25 7.57 5.30 -2.02
N VAL A 26 8.33 4.31 -2.48
CA VAL A 26 9.02 3.34 -1.62
C VAL A 26 10.13 4.01 -0.85
N GLN A 27 10.95 4.80 -1.51
CA GLN A 27 12.01 5.58 -0.87
C GLN A 27 11.42 6.56 0.16
N GLY A 28 10.40 7.31 -0.21
CA GLY A 28 9.73 8.26 0.67
C GLY A 28 9.12 7.59 1.91
N GLU A 29 8.56 6.39 1.77
CA GLU A 29 8.06 5.63 2.94
C GLU A 29 9.22 5.15 3.81
N CYS A 30 10.31 4.64 3.23
CA CYS A 30 11.50 4.25 3.97
C CYS A 30 12.09 5.41 4.77
N GLU A 31 12.23 6.58 4.14
CA GLU A 31 12.70 7.82 4.80
C GLU A 31 11.74 8.27 5.90
N THR A 32 10.42 8.16 5.66
CA THR A 32 9.40 8.52 6.63
C THR A 32 9.48 7.63 7.87
N ILE A 33 9.56 6.31 7.69
CA ILE A 33 9.68 5.37 8.81
C ILE A 33 11.02 5.57 9.53
N PHE A 34 12.11 5.84 8.80
CA PHE A 34 13.41 6.13 9.40
C PHE A 34 13.34 7.37 10.30
N ARG A 35 12.83 8.51 9.80
CA ARG A 35 12.65 9.75 10.58
C ARG A 35 11.73 9.55 11.78
N LEU A 36 10.64 8.81 11.61
CA LEU A 36 9.74 8.47 12.73
C LEU A 36 10.47 7.65 13.80
N SER A 37 11.35 6.73 13.40
CA SER A 37 12.16 5.96 14.33
C SER A 37 13.13 6.84 15.14
N GLU A 38 13.73 7.85 14.52
CA GLU A 38 14.62 8.82 15.19
C GLU A 38 13.85 9.70 16.18
N ASN A 39 12.66 10.16 15.78
CA ASN A 39 11.82 11.01 16.61
C ASN A 39 11.24 10.27 17.82
N LYS A 40 10.92 8.98 17.70
CA LYS A 40 10.32 8.18 18.76
C LYS A 40 11.32 7.51 19.68
N VAL A 41 12.48 7.13 19.14
CA VAL A 41 13.57 6.49 19.90
C VAL A 41 14.82 7.34 19.76
N ARG A 42 15.19 8.04 20.84
CA ARG A 42 16.37 8.91 20.86
C ARG A 42 17.64 8.17 20.38
N PRO A 43 18.62 8.89 19.81
CA PRO A 43 19.93 8.30 19.49
C PRO A 43 20.51 7.57 20.70
N GLY A 44 21.03 6.36 20.49
CA GLY A 44 21.49 5.47 21.55
C GLY A 44 20.39 4.65 22.25
N GLY A 45 19.11 4.94 22.02
CA GLY A 45 18.00 4.21 22.64
C GLY A 45 17.87 2.74 22.23
N LEU A 46 18.40 2.39 21.05
CA LEU A 46 18.47 1.00 20.57
C LEU A 46 19.74 0.28 21.04
N LYS A 47 20.56 0.91 21.87
CA LYS A 47 21.82 0.33 22.40
C LYS A 47 22.69 -0.27 21.26
N LYS A 48 22.98 -1.58 21.37
CA LYS A 48 23.76 -2.31 20.35
C LYS A 48 23.05 -2.42 18.98
N GLY A 49 21.76 -2.13 18.90
CA GLY A 49 20.98 -2.14 17.67
C GLY A 49 20.95 -0.79 16.92
N GLU A 50 21.64 0.25 17.42
CA GLU A 50 21.57 1.58 16.84
C GLU A 50 22.04 1.61 15.37
N PHE A 51 23.06 0.87 15.02
CA PHE A 51 23.55 0.75 13.65
C PHE A 51 22.57 0.00 12.72
N LEU A 52 21.61 -0.74 13.29
CA LEU A 52 20.58 -1.49 12.56
C LEU A 52 19.34 -0.65 12.29
N ARG A 53 19.21 0.52 12.92
CA ARG A 53 18.00 1.37 12.85
C ARG A 53 17.50 1.56 11.42
N GLY A 54 18.35 1.96 10.50
CA GLY A 54 17.96 2.23 9.13
C GLY A 54 17.58 0.97 8.35
N TYR A 55 18.29 -0.14 8.56
CA TYR A 55 17.93 -1.42 7.95
C TYR A 55 16.59 -1.94 8.43
N VAL A 56 16.32 -1.81 9.73
CA VAL A 56 15.04 -2.20 10.33
C VAL A 56 13.92 -1.26 9.90
N ALA A 57 14.19 0.05 9.81
CA ALA A 57 13.20 1.01 9.31
C ALA A 57 12.79 0.68 7.87
N MET A 58 13.75 0.29 7.03
CA MET A 58 13.48 -0.17 5.67
C MET A 58 12.65 -1.46 5.64
N ASP A 59 13.01 -2.48 6.44
CA ASP A 59 12.22 -3.71 6.56
C ASP A 59 10.76 -3.39 6.95
N LEU A 60 10.57 -2.53 7.95
CA LEU A 60 9.24 -2.10 8.39
C LEU A 60 8.47 -1.35 7.29
N ALA A 61 9.15 -0.48 6.53
CA ALA A 61 8.55 0.24 5.41
C ALA A 61 8.14 -0.71 4.28
N LEU A 62 9.05 -1.60 3.85
CA LEU A 62 8.77 -2.58 2.81
C LEU A 62 7.67 -3.56 3.23
N GLY A 63 7.71 -4.03 4.48
CA GLY A 63 6.66 -4.87 5.06
C GLY A 63 5.31 -4.17 5.10
N ARG A 64 5.28 -2.88 5.45
CA ARG A 64 4.07 -2.07 5.41
C ARG A 64 3.50 -1.94 4.00
N LEU A 65 4.36 -1.70 3.01
CA LEU A 65 3.96 -1.60 1.60
C LEU A 65 3.67 -2.97 0.96
N GLY A 66 3.97 -4.08 1.67
CA GLY A 66 3.81 -5.45 1.15
C GLY A 66 4.77 -5.76 0.01
N ILE A 67 5.91 -5.10 -0.04
CA ILE A 67 6.94 -5.34 -1.06
C ILE A 67 7.82 -6.49 -0.59
N PRO A 68 7.85 -7.62 -1.31
CA PRO A 68 8.69 -8.74 -0.95
C PRO A 68 10.16 -8.41 -1.20
N PHE A 69 11.01 -8.74 -0.25
CA PHE A 69 12.45 -8.60 -0.34
C PHE A 69 13.16 -9.74 0.40
N SER A 70 14.45 -9.89 0.20
CA SER A 70 15.24 -10.90 0.89
C SER A 70 15.84 -10.35 2.18
N LYS A 71 15.30 -10.78 3.34
CA LYS A 71 15.87 -10.45 4.66
C LYS A 71 17.33 -10.86 4.76
N LYS A 72 17.74 -11.99 4.14
CA LYS A 72 19.12 -12.43 4.11
C LYS A 72 20.04 -11.41 3.45
N LYS A 73 19.66 -10.88 2.28
CA LYS A 73 20.42 -9.83 1.59
C LYS A 73 20.50 -8.56 2.42
N LEU A 74 19.42 -8.19 3.13
CA LEU A 74 19.40 -7.03 4.01
C LEU A 74 20.38 -7.19 5.17
N LEU A 75 20.42 -8.34 5.81
CA LEU A 75 21.37 -8.67 6.88
C LEU A 75 22.83 -8.71 6.40
N GLU A 76 23.08 -9.18 5.18
CA GLU A 76 24.41 -9.14 4.55
C GLU A 76 24.89 -7.70 4.38
N LYS A 77 24.01 -6.79 3.94
CA LYS A 77 24.31 -5.35 3.83
C LYS A 77 24.49 -4.67 5.20
N ALA A 78 23.85 -5.19 6.23
CA ALA A 78 24.03 -4.75 7.62
C ALA A 78 25.29 -5.34 8.28
N ASN A 79 26.37 -5.58 7.52
CA ASN A 79 27.64 -6.15 7.98
C ASN A 79 27.46 -7.50 8.72
N ARG A 80 26.59 -8.36 8.21
CA ARG A 80 26.28 -9.68 8.79
C ARG A 80 25.87 -9.56 10.27
N ALA A 81 25.03 -8.58 10.57
CA ALA A 81 24.49 -8.44 11.91
C ALA A 81 23.93 -9.76 12.43
N LYS A 82 24.12 -10.01 13.71
CA LYS A 82 23.53 -11.20 14.35
C LYS A 82 22.00 -11.08 14.24
N GLU A 83 21.37 -12.11 13.71
CA GLU A 83 19.92 -12.13 13.46
C GLU A 83 19.13 -11.79 14.73
N LYS A 84 19.55 -12.30 15.89
CA LYS A 84 18.93 -11.96 17.17
C LYS A 84 18.95 -10.45 17.46
N ALA A 85 20.09 -9.77 17.23
CA ALA A 85 20.17 -8.31 17.47
C ALA A 85 19.28 -7.54 16.51
N TYR A 86 19.15 -8.02 15.28
CA TYR A 86 18.24 -7.48 14.29
C TYR A 86 16.78 -7.65 14.73
N ASP A 87 16.39 -8.86 15.13
CA ASP A 87 15.01 -9.16 15.55
C ASP A 87 14.62 -8.40 16.82
N ASP A 88 15.52 -8.28 17.79
CA ASP A 88 15.30 -7.48 18.99
C ASP A 88 15.06 -5.99 18.62
N THR A 89 15.85 -5.44 17.70
CA THR A 89 15.70 -4.07 17.20
C THR A 89 14.41 -3.91 16.42
N TYR A 90 14.06 -4.88 15.57
CA TYR A 90 12.83 -4.90 14.79
C TYR A 90 11.60 -4.89 15.70
N GLN A 91 11.54 -5.78 16.70
CA GLN A 91 10.43 -5.82 17.63
C GLN A 91 10.32 -4.53 18.44
N HIS A 92 11.45 -3.97 18.88
CA HIS A 92 11.44 -2.71 19.62
C HIS A 92 10.88 -1.57 18.76
N LEU A 93 11.39 -1.36 17.55
CA LEU A 93 10.90 -0.31 16.65
C LEU A 93 9.44 -0.53 16.25
N ARG A 94 9.07 -1.76 15.94
CA ARG A 94 7.67 -2.12 15.61
C ARG A 94 6.71 -1.76 16.75
N ASN A 95 7.08 -2.05 17.99
CA ASN A 95 6.26 -1.73 19.17
C ASN A 95 6.13 -0.22 19.38
N VAL A 96 7.24 0.53 19.26
CA VAL A 96 7.26 1.98 19.47
C VAL A 96 6.53 2.73 18.36
N LEU A 97 6.66 2.28 17.12
CA LEU A 97 6.02 2.89 15.95
C LEU A 97 4.55 2.44 15.79
N GLY A 98 4.19 1.30 16.36
CA GLY A 98 2.81 0.82 16.46
C GLY A 98 2.08 0.76 15.11
N ALA A 99 0.90 1.37 15.03
CA ALA A 99 0.07 1.37 13.83
C ALA A 99 0.73 2.03 12.59
N ARG A 100 1.77 2.84 12.78
CA ARG A 100 2.50 3.50 11.69
C ARG A 100 3.30 2.54 10.81
N VAL A 101 3.66 1.38 11.36
CA VAL A 101 4.41 0.32 10.67
C VAL A 101 3.62 -0.97 10.55
N ALA A 102 2.37 -0.97 10.98
CA ALA A 102 1.50 -2.12 10.78
C ALA A 102 1.39 -2.42 9.28
N PRO A 103 1.54 -3.69 8.88
CA PRO A 103 1.34 -4.07 7.49
C PRO A 103 -0.01 -3.51 7.02
N MET A 104 -0.03 -2.88 5.87
CA MET A 104 -1.30 -2.55 5.22
C MET A 104 -1.94 -3.88 4.84
N GLY A 105 -2.77 -4.43 5.73
CA GLY A 105 -3.37 -5.77 5.59
C GLY A 105 -4.19 -5.95 4.31
N GLY A 106 -4.53 -4.86 3.64
CA GLY A 106 -5.20 -4.81 2.36
C GLY A 106 -4.29 -4.40 1.20
N ASN A 107 -2.98 -4.55 1.31
CA ASN A 107 -2.07 -4.26 0.20
C ASN A 107 -2.41 -5.12 -1.02
N ILE A 108 -2.56 -4.47 -2.18
CA ILE A 108 -2.98 -5.10 -3.45
C ILE A 108 -2.11 -6.31 -3.80
N ALA A 109 -0.79 -6.25 -3.60
CA ALA A 109 0.11 -7.36 -3.91
C ALA A 109 -0.21 -8.60 -3.06
N ASN A 110 -0.45 -8.42 -1.75
CA ASN A 110 -0.84 -9.51 -0.86
C ASN A 110 -2.25 -10.03 -1.17
N LEU A 111 -3.16 -9.15 -1.57
CA LEU A 111 -4.51 -9.54 -1.98
C LEU A 111 -4.48 -10.38 -3.26
N ALA A 112 -3.69 -9.98 -4.26
CA ALA A 112 -3.54 -10.73 -5.50
C ALA A 112 -3.00 -12.16 -5.27
N VAL A 113 -2.05 -12.31 -4.35
CA VAL A 113 -1.54 -13.64 -3.98
C VAL A 113 -2.58 -14.46 -3.23
N LYS A 114 -3.30 -13.84 -2.29
CA LYS A 114 -4.22 -14.57 -1.39
C LYS A 114 -5.54 -14.96 -2.04
N PHE A 115 -6.07 -14.10 -2.90
CA PHE A 115 -7.42 -14.29 -3.46
C PHE A 115 -7.43 -14.73 -4.91
N SER A 116 -6.28 -14.93 -5.55
CA SER A 116 -6.18 -15.35 -6.96
C SER A 116 -7.11 -14.55 -7.90
N GLY A 117 -7.20 -13.24 -7.68
CA GLY A 117 -8.03 -12.31 -8.46
C GLY A 117 -7.28 -11.61 -9.58
N ALA A 118 -7.63 -10.36 -9.84
CA ALA A 118 -6.95 -9.51 -10.81
C ALA A 118 -5.46 -9.33 -10.47
N SER A 119 -4.66 -9.01 -11.49
CA SER A 119 -3.25 -8.70 -11.29
C SER A 119 -3.07 -7.49 -10.37
N ALA A 120 -1.96 -7.48 -9.61
CA ALA A 120 -1.62 -6.34 -8.76
C ALA A 120 -1.47 -5.05 -9.59
N GLU A 121 -0.86 -5.14 -10.78
CA GLU A 121 -0.68 -4.01 -11.68
C GLU A 121 -2.01 -3.37 -12.10
N ARG A 122 -2.97 -4.20 -12.53
CA ARG A 122 -4.29 -3.71 -12.93
C ARG A 122 -5.05 -3.07 -11.77
N SER A 123 -4.98 -3.68 -10.61
CA SER A 123 -5.61 -3.15 -9.41
C SER A 123 -4.97 -1.82 -8.97
N MET A 124 -3.65 -1.70 -9.09
CA MET A 124 -2.93 -0.45 -8.81
C MET A 124 -3.23 0.63 -9.84
N ALA A 125 -3.33 0.29 -11.13
CA ALA A 125 -3.73 1.22 -12.17
C ALA A 125 -5.13 1.80 -11.89
N LEU A 126 -6.08 0.95 -11.52
CA LEU A 126 -7.43 1.38 -11.14
C LEU A 126 -7.42 2.31 -9.92
N LEU A 127 -6.62 1.99 -8.90
CA LEU A 127 -6.49 2.84 -7.71
C LEU A 127 -5.94 4.22 -8.06
N ARG A 128 -4.96 4.30 -8.97
CA ARG A 128 -4.40 5.58 -9.44
C ARG A 128 -5.44 6.41 -10.19
N ASN A 129 -6.16 5.78 -11.13
CA ASN A 129 -7.23 6.44 -11.88
C ASN A 129 -8.30 7.01 -10.93
N TYR A 130 -8.66 6.25 -9.90
CA TYR A 130 -9.57 6.71 -8.87
C TYR A 130 -9.02 7.91 -8.07
N GLN A 131 -7.76 7.85 -7.68
CA GLN A 131 -7.09 8.95 -6.96
C GLN A 131 -7.04 10.22 -7.81
N GLU A 132 -6.76 10.08 -9.10
CA GLU A 132 -6.73 11.19 -10.05
C GLU A 132 -8.12 11.79 -10.26
N ALA A 133 -9.15 10.96 -10.45
CA ALA A 133 -10.53 11.39 -10.53
C ALA A 133 -10.98 12.13 -9.25
N CYS A 134 -10.55 11.67 -8.08
CA CYS A 134 -10.84 12.35 -6.82
C CYS A 134 -10.09 13.67 -6.67
N ARG A 135 -8.86 13.79 -7.18
CA ARG A 135 -8.08 15.04 -7.14
C ARG A 135 -8.69 16.12 -8.02
N SER A 136 -9.24 15.76 -9.16
CA SER A 136 -9.87 16.72 -10.08
C SER A 136 -11.10 17.41 -9.49
N ILE A 137 -11.72 16.83 -8.46
CA ILE A 137 -12.93 17.34 -7.82
C ILE A 137 -12.60 18.28 -6.63
N VAL A 138 -11.36 18.27 -6.16
CA VAL A 138 -10.97 18.95 -4.92
C VAL A 138 -9.98 20.07 -5.22
N THR A 139 -10.21 21.25 -4.61
CA THR A 139 -9.28 22.40 -4.69
C THR A 139 -7.89 22.02 -4.18
N ALA A 140 -6.86 22.64 -4.76
CA ALA A 140 -5.44 22.34 -4.54
C ALA A 140 -5.02 22.23 -3.05
N GLU A 141 -5.63 23.02 -2.17
CA GLU A 141 -5.33 23.02 -0.72
C GLU A 141 -5.73 21.73 0.01
N HIS A 142 -6.69 20.98 -0.50
CA HIS A 142 -7.16 19.73 0.11
C HIS A 142 -6.58 18.49 -0.60
N GLY A 143 -5.98 18.65 -1.77
CA GLY A 143 -5.55 17.55 -2.63
C GLY A 143 -4.48 16.64 -1.99
N GLU A 144 -3.51 17.20 -1.28
CA GLU A 144 -2.45 16.41 -0.62
C GLU A 144 -2.96 15.58 0.57
N ARG A 145 -3.90 16.15 1.35
CA ARG A 145 -4.50 15.42 2.47
C ARG A 145 -5.37 14.26 2.01
N LEU A 146 -6.03 14.42 0.86
CA LEU A 146 -6.90 13.39 0.28
C LEU A 146 -6.10 12.28 -0.41
N ALA A 147 -4.96 12.58 -1.02
CA ALA A 147 -4.11 11.57 -1.65
C ALA A 147 -3.69 10.47 -0.64
N GLY A 148 -3.32 10.84 0.59
CA GLY A 148 -3.01 9.89 1.66
C GLY A 148 -4.21 9.05 2.11
N ARG A 149 -5.43 9.60 2.03
CA ARG A 149 -6.65 8.90 2.43
C ARG A 149 -6.97 7.72 1.50
N TYR A 150 -6.76 7.89 0.20
CA TYR A 150 -7.08 6.86 -0.79
C TYR A 150 -6.00 5.77 -0.95
N CYS A 151 -4.89 5.87 -0.20
CA CYS A 151 -3.86 4.82 -0.12
C CYS A 151 -4.11 3.81 1.01
N THR A 152 -5.20 3.95 1.75
CA THR A 152 -5.50 3.07 2.89
C THR A 152 -5.88 1.66 2.43
N PRO A 153 -5.76 0.65 3.32
CA PRO A 153 -6.08 -0.74 3.00
C PRO A 153 -7.47 -0.93 2.41
N GLU A 154 -8.44 -0.13 2.84
CA GLU A 154 -9.83 -0.20 2.40
C GLU A 154 -9.97 0.13 0.91
N TYR A 155 -9.30 1.19 0.45
CA TYR A 155 -9.31 1.59 -0.96
C TYR A 155 -8.49 0.65 -1.83
N GLN A 156 -7.40 0.10 -1.31
CA GLN A 156 -6.62 -0.92 -2.00
C GLN A 156 -7.43 -2.21 -2.18
N ALA A 157 -8.15 -2.64 -1.14
CA ALA A 157 -9.04 -3.78 -1.23
C ALA A 157 -10.20 -3.55 -2.21
N ALA A 158 -10.76 -2.34 -2.22
CA ALA A 158 -11.81 -1.99 -3.17
C ALA A 158 -11.29 -2.00 -4.61
N ALA A 159 -10.12 -1.44 -4.88
CA ALA A 159 -9.50 -1.47 -6.22
C ALA A 159 -9.24 -2.90 -6.69
N PHE A 160 -8.72 -3.75 -5.81
CA PHE A 160 -8.52 -5.16 -6.11
C PHE A 160 -9.86 -5.88 -6.37
N CYS A 161 -10.88 -5.60 -5.57
CA CYS A 161 -12.21 -6.17 -5.73
C CYS A 161 -12.84 -5.77 -7.06
N VAL A 162 -12.84 -4.47 -7.40
CA VAL A 162 -13.40 -3.94 -8.65
C VAL A 162 -12.68 -4.52 -9.86
N ALA A 163 -11.34 -4.52 -9.86
CA ALA A 163 -10.55 -5.10 -10.95
C ALA A 163 -10.84 -6.59 -11.12
N SER A 164 -10.91 -7.36 -10.03
CA SER A 164 -11.21 -8.79 -10.06
C SER A 164 -12.62 -9.07 -10.57
N VAL A 165 -13.61 -8.29 -10.14
CA VAL A 165 -15.00 -8.41 -10.63
C VAL A 165 -15.07 -8.06 -12.11
N GLN A 166 -14.39 -7.00 -12.56
CA GLN A 166 -14.34 -6.62 -13.98
C GLN A 166 -13.76 -7.73 -14.85
N ASP A 167 -12.76 -8.45 -14.34
CA ASP A 167 -12.14 -9.60 -15.01
C ASP A 167 -12.90 -10.91 -14.81
N LYS A 168 -14.10 -10.85 -14.22
CA LYS A 168 -15.00 -11.98 -13.96
C LYS A 168 -14.41 -13.04 -13.01
N PHE A 169 -13.46 -12.68 -12.17
CA PHE A 169 -13.00 -13.57 -11.10
C PHE A 169 -14.08 -13.68 -10.00
N LYS A 170 -14.27 -14.89 -9.50
CA LYS A 170 -15.12 -15.10 -8.31
C LYS A 170 -14.37 -14.62 -7.07
N MET A 171 -14.87 -13.55 -6.46
CA MET A 171 -14.26 -12.93 -5.28
C MET A 171 -15.09 -13.19 -4.04
N ASP A 172 -14.46 -13.69 -2.98
CA ASP A 172 -15.06 -13.70 -1.64
C ASP A 172 -14.96 -12.31 -0.99
N ARG A 173 -15.97 -11.48 -1.26
CA ARG A 173 -16.04 -10.10 -0.74
C ARG A 173 -16.15 -10.04 0.78
N LYS A 174 -16.71 -11.08 1.43
CA LYS A 174 -16.80 -11.14 2.90
C LYS A 174 -15.42 -11.35 3.51
N ALA A 175 -14.65 -12.31 2.98
CA ALA A 175 -13.29 -12.56 3.43
C ALA A 175 -12.38 -11.35 3.15
N LEU A 176 -12.54 -10.70 1.99
CA LEU A 176 -11.79 -9.49 1.63
C LEU A 176 -12.10 -8.32 2.58
N ALA A 177 -13.37 -8.06 2.87
CA ALA A 177 -13.80 -7.03 3.80
C ALA A 177 -13.27 -7.29 5.22
N ALA A 178 -13.37 -8.53 5.70
CA ALA A 178 -12.84 -8.92 7.01
C ALA A 178 -11.33 -8.66 7.13
N MET A 179 -10.57 -8.86 6.05
CA MET A 179 -9.12 -8.65 6.03
C MET A 179 -8.72 -7.20 6.24
N VAL A 180 -9.53 -6.26 5.76
CA VAL A 180 -9.34 -4.81 5.94
C VAL A 180 -10.21 -4.22 7.06
N LYS A 181 -10.80 -5.08 7.88
CA LYS A 181 -11.65 -4.70 9.03
C LYS A 181 -12.86 -3.86 8.65
N LEU A 182 -13.42 -4.08 7.48
CA LEU A 182 -14.66 -3.46 7.00
C LEU A 182 -15.86 -4.42 7.09
N GLN A 183 -17.05 -3.83 7.14
CA GLN A 183 -18.27 -4.58 6.82
C GLN A 183 -18.36 -4.77 5.30
N PRO A 184 -18.88 -5.91 4.80
CA PRO A 184 -19.04 -6.13 3.36
C PRO A 184 -19.81 -5.01 2.64
N LYS A 185 -20.83 -4.45 3.29
CA LYS A 185 -21.62 -3.32 2.76
C LYS A 185 -20.78 -2.05 2.56
N ASP A 186 -19.82 -1.81 3.44
CA ASP A 186 -18.98 -0.60 3.35
C ASP A 186 -17.90 -0.78 2.27
N LEU A 187 -17.36 -1.99 2.11
CA LEU A 187 -16.51 -2.32 0.97
C LEU A 187 -17.28 -2.13 -0.35
N ASP A 188 -18.51 -2.65 -0.45
CA ASP A 188 -19.35 -2.50 -1.65
C ASP A 188 -19.63 -1.02 -1.98
N LYS A 189 -19.83 -0.15 -0.98
CA LYS A 189 -19.97 1.30 -1.19
C LYS A 189 -18.71 1.94 -1.79
N ILE A 190 -17.53 1.59 -1.26
CA ILE A 190 -16.26 2.09 -1.80
C ILE A 190 -16.05 1.58 -3.23
N CYS A 191 -16.37 0.31 -3.51
CA CYS A 191 -16.31 -0.25 -4.85
C CYS A 191 -17.25 0.49 -5.82
N ALA A 192 -18.48 0.75 -5.40
CA ALA A 192 -19.45 1.49 -6.23
C ALA A 192 -18.99 2.93 -6.52
N ASP A 193 -18.48 3.65 -5.51
CA ASP A 193 -17.91 4.99 -5.69
C ASP A 193 -16.70 4.97 -6.64
N MET A 194 -15.84 3.96 -6.51
CA MET A 194 -14.68 3.79 -7.39
C MET A 194 -15.10 3.56 -8.86
N VAL A 195 -16.08 2.69 -9.09
CA VAL A 195 -16.62 2.44 -10.44
C VAL A 195 -17.26 3.71 -11.01
N ALA A 196 -18.03 4.44 -10.21
CA ALA A 196 -18.69 5.67 -10.65
C ALA A 196 -17.67 6.74 -11.11
N LYS A 197 -16.55 6.88 -10.41
CA LYS A 197 -15.51 7.88 -10.70
C LYS A 197 -14.53 7.46 -11.78
N CYS A 198 -14.19 6.15 -11.86
CA CYS A 198 -13.27 5.64 -12.88
C CYS A 198 -13.93 5.42 -14.26
N GLY A 199 -15.25 5.59 -14.38
CA GLY A 199 -15.99 5.43 -15.61
C GLY A 199 -16.74 4.09 -15.67
N PRO A 200 -18.07 4.12 -15.43
CA PRO A 200 -18.89 2.90 -15.45
C PRO A 200 -18.94 2.22 -16.82
N ASN A 201 -18.66 2.95 -17.90
CA ASN A 201 -18.59 2.39 -19.26
C ASN A 201 -17.31 1.56 -19.46
N GLU A 202 -16.19 1.95 -18.86
CA GLU A 202 -14.93 1.21 -18.90
C GLU A 202 -14.96 -0.01 -17.98
N LEU A 203 -15.73 0.08 -16.91
CA LEU A 203 -15.91 -0.95 -15.88
C LEU A 203 -17.31 -1.58 -15.94
N GLU A 204 -17.79 -1.88 -17.15
CA GLU A 204 -19.17 -2.29 -17.43
C GLU A 204 -19.64 -3.48 -16.58
N HIS A 205 -18.80 -4.51 -16.44
CA HIS A 205 -19.16 -5.68 -15.65
C HIS A 205 -19.20 -5.36 -14.14
N ALA A 206 -18.22 -4.61 -13.64
CA ALA A 206 -18.21 -4.15 -12.26
C ALA A 206 -19.38 -3.20 -11.98
N ALA A 207 -19.73 -2.31 -12.93
CA ALA A 207 -20.87 -1.40 -12.80
C ALA A 207 -22.19 -2.18 -12.61
N LYS A 208 -22.40 -3.25 -13.36
CA LYS A 208 -23.57 -4.12 -13.20
C LYS A 208 -23.59 -4.80 -11.83
N VAL A 209 -22.45 -5.29 -11.35
CA VAL A 209 -22.35 -6.00 -10.05
C VAL A 209 -22.56 -5.05 -8.88
N PHE A 210 -21.98 -3.84 -8.94
CA PHE A 210 -22.10 -2.83 -7.88
C PHE A 210 -23.29 -1.88 -8.07
N ARG A 211 -24.14 -2.12 -9.08
CA ARG A 211 -25.37 -1.33 -9.38
C ARG A 211 -25.10 0.15 -9.58
N VAL A 212 -24.04 0.47 -10.30
CA VAL A 212 -23.69 1.84 -10.67
C VAL A 212 -24.29 2.15 -12.06
N GLU A 213 -25.15 3.16 -12.12
CA GLU A 213 -25.72 3.62 -13.40
C GLU A 213 -24.72 4.53 -14.11
N ALA A 214 -24.60 4.39 -15.43
CA ALA A 214 -23.80 5.30 -16.24
C ALA A 214 -24.48 6.68 -16.23
N ALA A 215 -23.76 7.71 -15.78
CA ALA A 215 -24.23 9.07 -15.82
C ALA A 215 -24.47 9.45 -17.29
N GLY A 216 -25.73 9.44 -17.73
CA GLY A 216 -26.07 9.87 -19.11
C GLY A 216 -27.17 9.10 -19.81
N SER A 217 -27.78 8.05 -19.23
CA SER A 217 -28.96 7.42 -19.80
C SER A 217 -30.29 8.12 -19.40
N GLY A 218 -30.20 9.43 -19.13
CA GLY A 218 -31.41 10.26 -19.00
C GLY A 218 -32.16 10.24 -20.32
N LYS A 219 -33.24 9.48 -20.40
CA LYS A 219 -34.25 9.57 -21.45
C LYS A 219 -34.59 11.03 -21.64
N ARG A 220 -34.18 11.61 -22.79
CA ARG A 220 -34.88 12.77 -23.34
C ARG A 220 -36.20 12.20 -23.85
N GLY A 221 -37.23 12.36 -23.07
CA GLY A 221 -38.60 12.28 -23.50
C GLY A 221 -39.06 13.62 -24.03
#